data_828c6a3ef616a2fe6a304c9e235868ad
#
_entry.id   828c6a3ef616a2fe6a304c9e235868ad
#
_cell.length_a   1.000
_cell.length_b   1.000
_cell.length_c   1.000
_cell.angle_alpha   90.00
_cell.angle_beta   90.00
_cell.angle_gamma   90.00
#
_symmetry.space_group_name_H-M   'P 1'
#
loop_
_entity.id
_entity.type
_entity.pdbx_description
1 polymer ?
#
loop_
_entity_poly.entity_id
_entity_poly.type
_entity_poly.pdbx_seq_one_letter_code
_entity_poly.pdbx_strand_id
1 'polypeptide(L)'
;MPQHVPFVLSNPPMLESRRLVLRMQRSEDFERFAELLADENAAKHIGGVLPRAAAWRRFLQMPGAWLVQGFAMFSVIEKASGRWVGMTGPWFPDGWPGTEVGWTFHPDVWGKGYATEAATAAIDCRVSQGLPVPV
;
A
#
# COMPACT_ATOMS: atom_id res chain seq x y z
N MET A 1 2.19 16.25 28.73
CA MET A 1 2.67 15.25 27.79
C MET A 1 3.34 15.91 26.60
N PRO A 2 4.53 15.50 26.22
CA PRO A 2 5.13 16.09 25.04
C PRO A 2 4.29 15.80 23.82
N GLN A 3 4.31 16.72 22.87
CA GLN A 3 3.65 16.47 21.60
C GLN A 3 4.21 15.21 20.95
N HIS A 4 3.30 14.39 20.45
CA HIS A 4 3.70 13.20 19.73
C HIS A 4 4.22 13.58 18.36
N VAL A 5 5.52 13.42 18.14
CA VAL A 5 6.14 13.68 16.84
C VAL A 5 6.31 12.34 16.15
N PRO A 6 5.66 12.12 14.99
CA PRO A 6 5.83 10.87 14.27
C PRO A 6 7.29 10.66 13.85
N PHE A 7 7.74 9.43 13.91
CA PHE A 7 9.03 9.07 13.33
C PHE A 7 8.94 9.24 11.80
N VAL A 8 9.88 9.97 11.23
CA VAL A 8 9.91 10.23 9.80
C VAL A 8 11.26 9.78 9.25
N LEU A 9 11.23 8.95 8.21
CA LEU A 9 12.43 8.55 7.50
C LEU A 9 12.99 9.78 6.77
N SER A 10 14.30 9.96 6.81
CA SER A 10 14.96 11.09 6.15
C SER A 10 14.81 11.04 4.63
N ASN A 11 14.60 9.88 4.06
CA ASN A 11 14.49 9.70 2.61
C ASN A 11 13.51 8.57 2.29
N PRO A 12 12.21 8.76 2.58
CA PRO A 12 11.22 7.72 2.36
C PRO A 12 11.06 7.43 0.87
N PRO A 13 10.89 6.15 0.49
CA PRO A 13 10.66 5.81 -0.91
C PRO A 13 9.34 6.41 -1.42
N MET A 14 9.40 7.01 -2.59
CA MET A 14 8.23 7.58 -3.26
C MET A 14 8.39 7.46 -4.76
N LEU A 15 7.32 7.11 -5.44
CA LEU A 15 7.27 6.95 -6.89
C LEU A 15 6.10 7.75 -7.44
N GLU A 16 6.19 8.07 -8.71
CA GLU A 16 5.08 8.70 -9.41
C GLU A 16 4.83 7.98 -10.72
N SER A 17 3.56 7.89 -11.09
CA SER A 17 3.13 7.57 -12.44
C SER A 17 2.33 8.76 -12.97
N ARG A 18 1.73 8.60 -14.14
CA ARG A 18 0.99 9.72 -14.76
C ARG A 18 -0.13 10.26 -13.86
N ARG A 19 -0.89 9.37 -13.20
CA ARG A 19 -2.07 9.76 -12.41
C ARG A 19 -1.92 9.53 -10.92
N LEU A 20 -0.85 8.85 -10.49
CA LEU A 20 -0.74 8.31 -9.13
C LEU A 20 0.59 8.69 -8.48
N VAL A 21 0.54 8.81 -7.15
CA VAL A 21 1.73 8.86 -6.30
C VAL A 21 1.73 7.60 -5.46
N LEU A 22 2.86 6.91 -5.40
CA LEU A 22 3.07 5.75 -4.55
C LEU A 22 4.04 6.14 -3.45
N ARG A 23 3.63 6.00 -2.20
CA ARG A 23 4.44 6.37 -1.04
C ARG A 23 4.21 5.44 0.14
N MET A 24 5.02 5.55 1.18
CA MET A 24 4.76 4.82 2.42
C MET A 24 3.44 5.29 3.04
N GLN A 25 2.84 4.40 3.82
CA GLN A 25 1.57 4.67 4.51
C GLN A 25 1.72 5.84 5.48
N ARG A 26 0.65 6.61 5.61
CA ARG A 26 0.51 7.68 6.59
C ARG A 26 -0.77 7.45 7.38
N SER A 27 -0.84 8.00 8.60
CA SER A 27 -2.04 7.83 9.43
C SER A 27 -3.32 8.31 8.74
N GLU A 28 -3.22 9.35 7.92
CA GLU A 28 -4.36 9.90 7.17
C GLU A 28 -4.95 8.92 6.14
N ASP A 29 -4.21 7.89 5.78
CA ASP A 29 -4.66 6.88 4.81
C ASP A 29 -5.65 5.89 5.43
N PHE A 30 -5.67 5.78 6.74
CA PHE A 30 -6.37 4.70 7.42
C PHE A 30 -7.88 4.70 7.21
N GLU A 31 -8.52 5.87 7.20
CA GLU A 31 -9.98 5.91 7.09
C GLU A 31 -10.47 5.24 5.80
N ARG A 32 -9.83 5.53 4.69
CA ARG A 32 -10.20 4.92 3.41
C ARG A 32 -9.82 3.44 3.35
N PHE A 33 -8.73 3.05 3.99
CA PHE A 33 -8.36 1.64 4.10
C PHE A 33 -9.40 0.87 4.93
N ALA A 34 -9.88 1.46 6.03
CA ALA A 34 -10.93 0.86 6.85
C ALA A 34 -12.24 0.71 6.07
N GLU A 35 -12.60 1.72 5.25
CA GLU A 35 -13.76 1.64 4.36
C GLU A 35 -13.63 0.47 3.38
N LEU A 36 -12.44 0.30 2.79
CA LEU A 36 -12.19 -0.80 1.86
C LEU A 36 -12.40 -2.15 2.54
N LEU A 37 -11.87 -2.33 3.75
CA LEU A 37 -12.01 -3.58 4.48
C LEU A 37 -13.40 -3.80 5.07
N ALA A 38 -14.24 -2.77 5.12
CA ALA A 38 -15.63 -2.90 5.51
C ALA A 38 -16.55 -3.22 4.32
N ASP A 39 -16.06 -3.08 3.10
CA ASP A 39 -16.84 -3.36 1.89
C ASP A 39 -16.77 -4.84 1.55
N GLU A 40 -17.92 -5.51 1.50
CA GLU A 40 -17.98 -6.96 1.28
C GLU A 40 -17.40 -7.38 -0.07
N ASN A 41 -17.61 -6.58 -1.10
CA ASN A 41 -17.11 -6.92 -2.44
C ASN A 41 -15.60 -6.76 -2.54
N ALA A 42 -15.04 -5.74 -1.94
CA ALA A 42 -13.60 -5.52 -1.92
C ALA A 42 -12.90 -6.52 -1.00
N ALA A 43 -13.44 -6.72 0.19
CA ALA A 43 -12.79 -7.52 1.23
C ALA A 43 -12.79 -9.01 0.92
N LYS A 44 -13.73 -9.52 0.14
CA LYS A 44 -13.81 -10.97 -0.17
C LYS A 44 -12.56 -11.50 -0.88
N HIS A 45 -11.80 -10.62 -1.55
CA HIS A 45 -10.57 -11.00 -2.26
C HIS A 45 -9.32 -10.90 -1.39
N ILE A 46 -9.45 -10.37 -0.17
CA ILE A 46 -8.32 -10.11 0.72
C ILE A 46 -8.56 -10.63 2.14
N GLY A 47 -9.37 -11.67 2.28
CA GLY A 47 -9.57 -12.36 3.56
C GLY A 47 -10.89 -12.08 4.26
N GLY A 48 -11.80 -11.30 3.64
CA GLY A 48 -13.11 -11.00 4.19
C GLY A 48 -13.15 -9.67 4.95
N VAL A 49 -14.36 -9.26 5.31
CA VAL A 49 -14.61 -8.00 6.02
C VAL A 49 -13.93 -8.01 7.39
N LEU A 50 -13.28 -6.90 7.74
CA LEU A 50 -12.66 -6.73 9.04
C LEU A 50 -13.27 -5.55 9.79
N PRO A 51 -13.52 -5.72 11.11
CA PRO A 51 -13.88 -4.58 11.94
C PRO A 51 -12.70 -3.61 12.07
N ARG A 52 -13.01 -2.37 12.45
CA ARG A 52 -12.04 -1.27 12.49
C ARG A 52 -10.74 -1.60 13.24
N ALA A 53 -10.85 -2.22 14.41
CA ALA A 53 -9.66 -2.55 15.21
C ALA A 53 -8.74 -3.56 14.51
N ALA A 54 -9.31 -4.55 13.84
CA ALA A 54 -8.54 -5.51 13.05
C ALA A 54 -7.95 -4.87 11.80
N ALA A 55 -8.70 -3.96 11.15
CA ALA A 55 -8.21 -3.20 10.02
C ALA A 55 -7.01 -2.33 10.41
N TRP A 56 -7.04 -1.72 11.59
CA TRP A 56 -5.91 -0.94 12.09
C TRP A 56 -4.64 -1.77 12.22
N ARG A 57 -4.75 -2.95 12.81
CA ARG A 57 -3.59 -3.85 12.94
C ARG A 57 -3.04 -4.28 11.58
N ARG A 58 -3.93 -4.56 10.64
CA ARG A 58 -3.52 -4.92 9.27
C ARG A 58 -2.84 -3.76 8.56
N PHE A 59 -3.38 -2.55 8.74
CA PHE A 59 -2.80 -1.34 8.18
C PHE A 59 -1.35 -1.14 8.63
N LEU A 60 -1.09 -1.36 9.91
CA LEU A 60 0.24 -1.15 10.47
C LEU A 60 1.28 -2.18 10.00
N GLN A 61 0.88 -3.28 9.38
CA GLN A 61 1.82 -4.26 8.83
C GLN A 61 2.70 -3.66 7.73
N MET A 62 2.18 -2.74 6.94
CA MET A 62 2.95 -2.17 5.83
C MET A 62 4.08 -1.26 6.31
N PRO A 63 3.83 -0.23 7.11
CA PRO A 63 4.95 0.57 7.63
C PRO A 63 5.91 -0.24 8.50
N GLY A 64 5.41 -1.24 9.23
CA GLY A 64 6.26 -2.16 9.97
C GLY A 64 7.21 -2.93 9.06
N ALA A 65 6.71 -3.47 7.95
CA ALA A 65 7.52 -4.19 6.98
C ALA A 65 8.55 -3.27 6.31
N TRP A 66 8.16 -2.04 5.97
CA TRP A 66 9.10 -1.06 5.42
C TRP A 66 10.31 -0.84 6.33
N LEU A 67 10.06 -0.73 7.65
CA LEU A 67 11.12 -0.51 8.63
C LEU A 67 11.97 -1.75 8.88
N VAL A 68 11.35 -2.92 8.92
CA VAL A 68 12.03 -4.16 9.33
C VAL A 68 12.75 -4.84 8.16
N GLN A 69 12.11 -4.90 6.99
CA GLN A 69 12.69 -5.63 5.85
C GLN A 69 13.11 -4.74 4.68
N GLY A 70 12.82 -3.43 4.75
CA GLY A 70 13.26 -2.46 3.75
C GLY A 70 12.35 -2.33 2.54
N PHE A 71 11.24 -3.05 2.49
CA PHE A 71 10.24 -2.90 1.43
C PHE A 71 8.88 -3.41 1.90
N ALA A 72 7.82 -2.89 1.27
CA ALA A 72 6.44 -3.35 1.42
C ALA A 72 5.61 -2.75 0.30
N MET A 73 4.30 -2.96 0.33
CA MET A 73 3.42 -2.28 -0.60
C MET A 73 3.36 -0.79 -0.29
N PHE A 74 3.17 0.02 -1.33
CA PHE A 74 2.98 1.47 -1.22
C PHE A 74 1.51 1.78 -1.00
N SER A 75 1.22 2.87 -0.30
CA SER A 75 -0.05 3.57 -0.42
C SER A 75 -0.10 4.24 -1.79
N VAL A 76 -1.24 4.18 -2.45
CA VAL A 76 -1.45 4.79 -3.76
C VAL A 76 -2.39 5.98 -3.62
N ILE A 77 -1.95 7.14 -4.07
CA ILE A 77 -2.68 8.39 -3.97
C ILE A 77 -3.06 8.87 -5.36
N GLU A 78 -4.32 9.19 -5.57
CA GLU A 78 -4.79 9.76 -6.83
C GLU A 78 -4.38 11.25 -6.89
N LYS A 79 -3.59 11.62 -7.90
CA LYS A 79 -3.09 13.00 -8.02
C LYS A 79 -4.21 14.03 -8.13
N ALA A 80 -5.26 13.69 -8.88
CA ALA A 80 -6.34 14.63 -9.16
C ALA A 80 -7.12 15.05 -7.91
N SER A 81 -7.26 14.14 -6.93
CA SER A 81 -8.07 14.39 -5.73
C SER A 81 -7.26 14.45 -4.44
N GLY A 82 -6.04 13.93 -4.45
CA GLY A 82 -5.23 13.77 -3.23
C GLY A 82 -5.71 12.62 -2.34
N ARG A 83 -6.65 11.79 -2.80
CA ARG A 83 -7.22 10.73 -1.97
C ARG A 83 -6.42 9.44 -2.07
N TRP A 84 -6.33 8.73 -0.94
CA TRP A 84 -5.85 7.36 -0.91
C TRP A 84 -6.83 6.47 -1.69
N VAL A 85 -6.32 5.71 -2.66
CA VAL A 85 -7.16 4.87 -3.51
C VAL A 85 -6.81 3.39 -3.44
N GLY A 86 -5.69 3.03 -2.84
CA GLY A 86 -5.31 1.63 -2.73
C GLY A 86 -3.90 1.41 -2.27
N MET A 87 -3.45 0.17 -2.41
CA MET A 87 -2.07 -0.24 -2.11
C MET A 87 -1.58 -1.15 -3.22
N THR A 88 -0.30 -1.07 -3.52
CA THR A 88 0.37 -2.02 -4.41
C THR A 88 1.87 -2.02 -4.17
N GLY A 89 2.50 -3.11 -4.53
CA GLY A 89 3.96 -3.22 -4.48
C GLY A 89 4.43 -4.58 -4.04
N PRO A 90 5.73 -4.69 -3.79
CA PRO A 90 6.33 -5.96 -3.38
C PRO A 90 5.84 -6.37 -2.00
N TRP A 91 5.55 -7.65 -1.86
CA TRP A 91 5.04 -8.20 -0.61
C TRP A 91 5.67 -9.56 -0.36
N PHE A 92 6.28 -9.73 0.80
CA PHE A 92 6.94 -10.98 1.16
C PHE A 92 6.83 -11.23 2.66
N PRO A 93 5.65 -11.66 3.13
CA PRO A 93 5.51 -12.04 4.53
C PRO A 93 6.28 -13.33 4.83
N ASP A 94 6.63 -13.51 6.10
CA ASP A 94 7.34 -14.70 6.54
C ASP A 94 6.56 -15.96 6.17
N GLY A 95 7.26 -16.97 5.67
CA GLY A 95 6.66 -18.22 5.26
C GLY A 95 6.23 -18.30 3.79
N TRP A 96 6.31 -17.19 3.05
CA TRP A 96 5.99 -17.21 1.62
C TRP A 96 7.19 -17.68 0.81
N PRO A 97 6.98 -18.36 -0.32
CA PRO A 97 8.08 -18.92 -1.12
C PRO A 97 8.89 -17.88 -1.87
N GLY A 98 8.36 -16.68 -2.06
CA GLY A 98 9.05 -15.61 -2.78
C GLY A 98 8.29 -14.30 -2.69
N THR A 99 8.92 -13.23 -3.19
CA THR A 99 8.30 -11.92 -3.25
C THR A 99 7.22 -11.89 -4.34
N GLU A 100 6.07 -11.36 -3.99
CA GLU A 100 4.96 -11.19 -4.92
C GLU A 100 4.63 -9.70 -5.06
N VAL A 101 3.93 -9.34 -6.12
CA VAL A 101 3.31 -8.02 -6.24
C VAL A 101 1.87 -8.16 -5.79
N GLY A 102 1.54 -7.48 -4.69
CA GLY A 102 0.18 -7.40 -4.21
C GLY A 102 -0.48 -6.12 -4.71
N TRP A 103 -1.81 -6.12 -4.75
CA TRP A 103 -2.57 -4.90 -4.99
C TRP A 103 -3.96 -5.05 -4.41
N THR A 104 -4.49 -3.94 -3.92
CA THR A 104 -5.90 -3.82 -3.56
C THR A 104 -6.31 -2.36 -3.73
N PHE A 105 -7.50 -2.14 -4.27
CA PHE A 105 -7.96 -0.79 -4.56
C PHE A 105 -9.38 -0.57 -4.04
N HIS A 106 -9.62 0.65 -3.58
CA HIS A 106 -10.94 1.04 -3.11
C HIS A 106 -11.94 0.92 -4.27
N PRO A 107 -13.16 0.38 -4.00
CA PRO A 107 -14.13 0.15 -5.08
C PRO A 107 -14.49 1.38 -5.90
N ASP A 108 -14.40 2.59 -5.32
CA ASP A 108 -14.76 3.81 -6.03
C ASP A 108 -13.82 4.16 -7.20
N VAL A 109 -12.68 3.47 -7.32
CA VAL A 109 -11.75 3.68 -8.44
C VAL A 109 -11.61 2.46 -9.34
N TRP A 110 -12.40 1.42 -9.14
CA TRP A 110 -12.34 0.25 -10.01
C TRP A 110 -12.73 0.64 -11.44
N GLY A 111 -12.09 -0.01 -12.40
CA GLY A 111 -12.34 0.25 -13.82
C GLY A 111 -11.54 1.40 -14.43
N LYS A 112 -10.70 2.07 -13.64
CA LYS A 112 -9.87 3.19 -14.13
C LYS A 112 -8.47 2.77 -14.58
N GLY A 113 -8.08 1.50 -14.40
CA GLY A 113 -6.76 1.01 -14.78
C GLY A 113 -5.67 1.35 -13.78
N TYR A 114 -6.01 1.79 -12.57
CA TYR A 114 -5.04 2.19 -11.55
C TYR A 114 -4.18 1.02 -11.06
N ALA A 115 -4.76 -0.17 -10.93
CA ALA A 115 -4.01 -1.34 -10.46
C ALA A 115 -2.83 -1.64 -11.38
N THR A 116 -3.07 -1.64 -12.69
CA THR A 116 -2.01 -1.87 -13.69
C THR A 116 -0.98 -0.75 -13.67
N GLU A 117 -1.42 0.50 -13.65
CA GLU A 117 -0.52 1.65 -13.62
C GLU A 117 0.40 1.64 -12.39
N ALA A 118 -0.19 1.42 -11.23
CA ALA A 118 0.56 1.41 -9.97
C ALA A 118 1.50 0.22 -9.86
N ALA A 119 1.05 -0.98 -10.23
CA ALA A 119 1.87 -2.17 -10.19
C ALA A 119 3.07 -2.06 -11.12
N THR A 120 2.88 -1.50 -12.32
CA THR A 120 3.96 -1.27 -13.28
C THR A 120 5.02 -0.34 -12.69
N ALA A 121 4.60 0.77 -12.07
CA ALA A 121 5.52 1.70 -11.43
C ALA A 121 6.32 1.04 -10.30
N ALA A 122 5.66 0.23 -9.49
CA ALA A 122 6.30 -0.47 -8.38
C ALA A 122 7.34 -1.50 -8.85
N ILE A 123 7.04 -2.25 -9.92
CA ILE A 123 7.96 -3.23 -10.50
C ILE A 123 9.18 -2.52 -11.10
N ASP A 124 8.96 -1.45 -11.86
CA ASP A 124 10.06 -0.69 -12.47
C ASP A 124 11.01 -0.15 -11.40
N CYS A 125 10.49 0.29 -10.27
CA CYS A 125 11.30 0.75 -9.15
C CYS A 125 12.18 -0.37 -8.60
N ARG A 126 11.64 -1.59 -8.42
CA ARG A 126 12.41 -2.71 -7.91
C ARG A 126 13.57 -3.05 -8.85
N VAL A 127 13.31 -3.11 -10.15
CA VAL A 127 14.32 -3.39 -11.15
C VAL A 127 15.42 -2.33 -11.11
N SER A 128 15.05 -1.05 -11.07
CA SER A 128 16.04 0.05 -11.06
C SER A 128 16.88 0.08 -9.79
N GLN A 129 16.37 -0.43 -8.67
CA GLN A 129 17.11 -0.51 -7.42
C GLN A 129 17.87 -1.82 -7.23
N GLY A 130 17.81 -2.73 -8.21
CA GLY A 130 18.49 -4.01 -8.12
C GLY A 130 17.87 -4.98 -7.12
N LEU A 131 16.63 -4.76 -6.72
CA LEU A 131 15.92 -5.64 -5.79
C LEU A 131 15.41 -6.89 -6.54
N PRO A 132 15.18 -8.00 -5.83
CA PRO A 132 14.65 -9.21 -6.46
C PRO A 132 13.33 -8.94 -7.16
N VAL A 133 13.19 -9.47 -8.38
CA VAL A 133 11.95 -9.36 -9.13
C VAL A 133 10.93 -10.35 -8.56
N PRO A 134 9.65 -9.98 -8.42
CA PRO A 134 8.60 -10.91 -7.99
C PRO A 134 8.46 -12.10 -8.91
N VAL A 135 8.17 -13.25 -8.35
CA VAL A 135 7.96 -14.50 -9.10
C VAL A 135 6.50 -14.62 -9.51
#